data_d36c2ffdc46a5a4c9506c823096dbf85
#
_entry.id   d36c2ffdc46a5a4c9506c823096dbf85
#
_cell.length_a   1.000
_cell.length_b   1.000
_cell.length_c   1.000
_cell.angle_alpha   90.00
_cell.angle_beta   90.00
_cell.angle_gamma   90.00
#
_symmetry.space_group_name_H-M   'P 1'
#
loop_
_entity.id
_entity.type
_entity.pdbx_description
1 polymer ?
#
loop_
_entity_poly.entity_id
_entity_poly.type
_entity_poly.pdbx_seq_one_letter_code
_entity_poly.pdbx_strand_id
1 'polypeptide(L)'
;MNFLEERIVKDGIVKDGNVLKVDSFLNHQMDIELFNEIGKEFKRRFEGKNINKILTIEASGIGIACIVAQYFNAPVVFAKKTKSINLEGEMYVAEVESFTHKCKNQVIVAK
;
A
#
# COMPACT_ATOMS: atom_id res chain seq x y z
N MET A 1 -20.53 -2.23 -10.51
CA MET A 1 -19.41 -2.80 -9.73
C MET A 1 -18.14 -2.68 -10.52
N ASN A 2 -17.08 -2.16 -9.92
CA ASN A 2 -15.82 -2.01 -10.63
C ASN A 2 -15.01 -3.31 -10.60
N PHE A 3 -13.91 -3.33 -11.35
CA PHE A 3 -13.08 -4.53 -11.50
C PHE A 3 -12.53 -5.05 -10.17
N LEU A 4 -12.21 -4.16 -9.22
CA LEU A 4 -11.67 -4.57 -7.92
C LEU A 4 -12.76 -5.21 -7.06
N GLU A 5 -13.93 -4.62 -7.03
CA GLU A 5 -15.06 -5.19 -6.30
C GLU A 5 -15.42 -6.57 -6.85
N GLU A 6 -15.42 -6.72 -8.16
CA GLU A 6 -15.68 -8.02 -8.80
C GLU A 6 -14.64 -9.05 -8.42
N ARG A 7 -13.37 -8.66 -8.37
CA ARG A 7 -12.30 -9.59 -7.98
C ARG A 7 -12.41 -9.98 -6.49
N ILE A 8 -12.75 -9.05 -5.63
CA ILE A 8 -12.96 -9.32 -4.20
C ILE A 8 -14.11 -10.32 -4.01
N VAL A 9 -15.20 -10.12 -4.71
CA VAL A 9 -16.35 -11.05 -4.64
C VAL A 9 -15.97 -12.45 -5.14
N LYS A 10 -15.19 -12.50 -6.23
CA LYS A 10 -14.81 -13.77 -6.85
C LYS A 10 -13.78 -14.55 -6.02
N ASP A 11 -12.73 -13.90 -5.58
CA ASP A 11 -11.55 -14.57 -5.02
C ASP A 11 -11.27 -14.22 -3.55
N GLY A 12 -11.97 -13.25 -2.98
CA GLY A 12 -11.84 -12.92 -1.58
C GLY A 12 -12.47 -13.98 -0.70
N ILE A 13 -11.90 -14.20 0.48
CA ILE A 13 -12.40 -15.17 1.46
C ILE A 13 -12.74 -14.44 2.74
N VAL A 14 -13.99 -14.61 3.18
CA VAL A 14 -14.43 -14.03 4.44
C VAL A 14 -14.18 -15.02 5.57
N LYS A 15 -13.47 -14.60 6.59
CA LYS A 15 -13.19 -15.37 7.79
C LYS A 15 -14.06 -14.87 8.94
N ASP A 16 -14.09 -15.61 10.04
CA ASP A 16 -14.81 -15.24 11.23
C ASP A 16 -14.35 -13.86 11.75
N GLY A 17 -15.27 -13.07 12.28
CA GLY A 17 -14.98 -11.77 12.84
C GLY A 17 -14.82 -10.66 11.81
N ASN A 18 -15.45 -10.78 10.65
CA ASN A 18 -15.43 -9.78 9.58
C ASN A 18 -14.04 -9.56 8.96
N VAL A 19 -13.24 -10.62 8.91
CA VAL A 19 -11.93 -10.57 8.25
C VAL A 19 -12.07 -10.95 6.80
N LEU A 20 -11.65 -10.08 5.90
CA LEU A 20 -11.61 -10.35 4.47
C LEU A 20 -10.19 -10.70 4.07
N LYS A 21 -9.99 -11.91 3.55
CA LYS A 21 -8.68 -12.34 3.03
C LYS A 21 -8.61 -12.10 1.53
N VAL A 22 -7.59 -11.36 1.14
CA VAL A 22 -7.31 -11.03 -0.26
C VAL A 22 -5.89 -11.45 -0.65
N ASP A 23 -5.35 -12.44 0.05
CA ASP A 23 -3.96 -12.86 -0.06
C ASP A 23 -3.59 -13.37 -1.45
N SER A 24 -4.54 -13.94 -2.16
CA SER A 24 -4.26 -14.58 -3.43
C SER A 24 -4.02 -13.62 -4.59
N PHE A 25 -4.36 -12.35 -4.42
CA PHE A 25 -4.22 -11.39 -5.52
C PHE A 25 -3.72 -10.01 -5.12
N LEU A 26 -3.67 -9.69 -3.83
CA LEU A 26 -3.38 -8.33 -3.41
C LEU A 26 -2.14 -8.22 -2.52
N ASN A 27 -2.11 -8.90 -1.38
CA ASN A 27 -1.10 -8.61 -0.35
C ASN A 27 -0.13 -9.75 -0.01
N HIS A 28 -0.29 -10.93 -0.60
CA HIS A 28 0.70 -12.01 -0.51
C HIS A 28 1.11 -12.45 -1.91
N GLN A 29 0.16 -12.80 -2.72
CA GLN A 29 0.38 -12.96 -4.14
C GLN A 29 -0.11 -11.68 -4.83
N MET A 30 0.71 -11.13 -5.69
CA MET A 30 0.42 -9.86 -6.35
C MET A 30 0.04 -10.11 -7.79
N ASP A 31 -1.22 -9.83 -8.11
CA ASP A 31 -1.71 -9.93 -9.48
C ASP A 31 -1.36 -8.63 -10.20
N ILE A 32 -0.34 -8.69 -11.04
CA ILE A 32 0.20 -7.51 -11.73
C ILE A 32 -0.84 -6.91 -12.68
N GLU A 33 -1.61 -7.73 -13.35
CA GLU A 33 -2.67 -7.25 -14.23
C GLU A 33 -3.72 -6.45 -13.46
N LEU A 34 -4.11 -6.94 -12.29
CA LEU A 34 -5.01 -6.24 -11.39
C LEU A 34 -4.37 -4.92 -10.92
N PHE A 35 -3.09 -4.93 -10.57
CA PHE A 35 -2.38 -3.73 -10.12
C PHE A 35 -2.31 -2.68 -11.22
N ASN A 36 -2.16 -3.09 -12.47
CA ASN A 36 -2.21 -2.16 -13.60
C ASN A 36 -3.58 -1.51 -13.72
N GLU A 37 -4.64 -2.26 -13.53
CA GLU A 37 -6.00 -1.69 -13.55
C GLU A 37 -6.21 -0.71 -12.39
N ILE A 38 -5.67 -1.02 -11.22
CA ILE A 38 -5.70 -0.10 -10.08
C ILE A 38 -4.91 1.18 -10.40
N GLY A 39 -3.76 1.06 -11.03
CA GLY A 39 -2.95 2.20 -11.44
C GLY A 39 -3.70 3.13 -12.40
N LYS A 40 -4.36 2.55 -13.38
CA LYS A 40 -5.19 3.32 -14.33
C LYS A 40 -6.33 4.05 -13.62
N GLU A 41 -6.96 3.40 -12.65
CA GLU A 41 -8.06 3.99 -11.90
C GLU A 41 -7.57 5.14 -11.02
N PHE A 42 -6.43 4.98 -10.36
CA PHE A 42 -5.83 6.08 -9.62
C PHE A 42 -5.50 7.25 -10.54
N LYS A 43 -4.92 6.98 -11.70
CA LYS A 43 -4.58 8.02 -12.67
C LYS A 43 -5.82 8.79 -13.09
N ARG A 44 -6.92 8.09 -13.32
CA ARG A 44 -8.20 8.71 -13.67
C ARG A 44 -8.73 9.60 -12.55
N ARG A 45 -8.67 9.11 -11.31
CA ARG A 45 -9.22 9.83 -10.15
C ARG A 45 -8.41 11.06 -9.78
N PHE A 46 -7.11 11.03 -10.06
CA PHE A 46 -6.22 12.16 -9.77
C PHE A 46 -5.89 12.98 -11.01
N GLU A 47 -6.70 12.85 -12.04
CA GLU A 47 -6.52 13.63 -13.27
C GLU A 47 -6.53 15.13 -12.96
N GLY A 48 -5.59 15.86 -13.54
CA GLY A 48 -5.45 17.29 -13.29
C GLY A 48 -4.70 17.64 -12.00
N LYS A 49 -4.36 16.65 -11.19
CA LYS A 49 -3.53 16.86 -10.00
C LYS A 49 -2.06 16.62 -10.33
N ASN A 50 -1.20 17.43 -9.76
CA ASN A 50 0.24 17.30 -9.93
C ASN A 50 0.79 16.33 -8.88
N ILE A 51 0.80 15.06 -9.21
CA ILE A 51 1.34 14.01 -8.32
C ILE A 51 2.79 13.80 -8.72
N ASN A 52 3.71 14.10 -7.82
CA ASN A 52 5.14 13.98 -8.09
C ASN A 52 5.86 12.98 -7.18
N LYS A 53 5.15 12.33 -6.30
CA LYS A 53 5.72 11.34 -5.40
C LYS A 53 4.61 10.43 -4.85
N ILE A 54 4.91 9.16 -4.74
CA ILE A 54 3.99 8.17 -4.15
C ILE A 54 4.60 7.71 -2.82
N LEU A 55 3.84 7.82 -1.75
CA LEU A 55 4.26 7.35 -0.43
C LEU A 55 3.48 6.09 -0.06
N THR A 56 4.18 5.08 0.38
CA THR A 56 3.58 3.85 0.88
C THR A 56 4.28 3.39 2.16
N ILE A 57 3.81 2.31 2.73
CA ILE A 57 4.38 1.73 3.95
C ILE A 57 4.69 0.26 3.67
N GLU A 58 5.85 -0.22 4.16
CA GLU A 58 6.18 -1.64 4.03
C GLU A 58 5.12 -2.50 4.75
N ALA A 59 4.86 -3.74 4.31
CA ALA A 59 5.56 -4.35 3.18
C ALA A 59 4.65 -4.49 1.97
N SER A 60 3.39 -4.86 2.16
CA SER A 60 2.48 -5.21 1.07
C SER A 60 2.13 -4.02 0.16
N GLY A 61 2.25 -2.80 0.66
CA GLY A 61 1.95 -1.60 -0.13
C GLY A 61 3.04 -1.26 -1.16
N ILE A 62 4.25 -1.81 -1.01
CA ILE A 62 5.36 -1.44 -1.89
C ILE A 62 5.11 -1.90 -3.33
N GLY A 63 4.66 -3.14 -3.51
CA GLY A 63 4.43 -3.68 -4.84
C GLY A 63 3.40 -2.89 -5.63
N ILE A 64 2.26 -2.64 -5.02
CA ILE A 64 1.18 -1.88 -5.67
C ILE A 64 1.61 -0.43 -5.93
N ALA A 65 2.34 0.18 -5.01
CA ALA A 65 2.82 1.55 -5.19
C ALA A 65 3.77 1.67 -6.39
N CYS A 66 4.66 0.69 -6.59
CA CYS A 66 5.58 0.70 -7.72
C CYS A 66 4.84 0.63 -9.05
N ILE A 67 3.81 -0.20 -9.14
CA ILE A 67 3.03 -0.30 -10.38
C ILE A 67 2.21 0.97 -10.60
N VAL A 68 1.56 1.49 -9.57
CA VAL A 68 0.76 2.72 -9.67
C VAL A 68 1.65 3.91 -10.06
N ALA A 69 2.85 3.98 -9.52
CA ALA A 69 3.77 5.09 -9.78
C ALA A 69 4.14 5.23 -11.27
N GLN A 70 4.14 4.14 -12.02
CA GLN A 70 4.39 4.18 -13.46
C GLN A 70 3.37 5.05 -14.18
N TYR A 71 2.13 5.06 -13.73
CA TYR A 71 1.07 5.85 -14.34
C TYR A 71 1.18 7.34 -14.03
N PHE A 72 1.93 7.70 -12.99
CA PHE A 72 2.17 9.09 -12.61
C PHE A 72 3.57 9.56 -12.96
N ASN A 73 4.42 8.66 -13.46
CA ASN A 73 5.82 8.95 -13.76
C ASN A 73 6.51 9.59 -12.53
N ALA A 74 6.26 9.01 -11.37
CA ALA A 74 6.71 9.55 -10.08
C ALA A 74 7.53 8.52 -9.32
N PRO A 75 8.49 8.96 -8.48
CA PRO A 75 9.20 8.02 -7.61
C PRO A 75 8.32 7.54 -6.48
N VAL A 76 8.70 6.38 -5.94
CA VAL A 76 8.05 5.81 -4.75
C VAL A 76 8.96 5.97 -3.56
N VAL A 77 8.39 6.41 -2.46
CA VAL A 77 9.06 6.44 -1.15
C VAL A 77 8.28 5.52 -0.24
N PHE A 78 8.97 4.68 0.50
CA PHE A 78 8.27 3.83 1.46
C PHE A 78 8.78 4.05 2.87
N ALA A 79 7.84 4.09 3.80
CA ALA A 79 8.12 4.19 5.22
C ALA A 79 8.39 2.79 5.78
N LYS A 80 9.40 2.67 6.63
CA LYS A 80 9.74 1.42 7.28
C LYS A 80 9.10 1.35 8.64
N LYS A 81 8.58 0.18 8.99
CA LYS A 81 8.13 -0.11 10.35
C LYS A 81 9.32 -0.48 11.20
N THR A 82 9.39 0.09 12.40
CA THR A 82 10.45 -0.25 13.35
C THR A 82 9.92 -0.19 14.77
N LYS A 83 10.49 -1.03 15.65
CA LYS A 83 10.10 -1.08 17.07
C LYS A 83 10.91 -0.12 17.93
N SER A 84 12.12 0.21 17.50
CA SER A 84 12.96 1.17 18.20
C SER A 84 13.76 1.97 17.19
N ILE A 85 13.97 3.23 17.50
CA ILE A 85 14.66 4.12 16.60
C ILE A 85 16.03 4.46 17.15
N ASN A 86 17.06 4.04 16.41
CA ASN A 86 18.36 4.70 16.47
C ASN A 86 18.37 5.68 15.31
N LEU A 87 17.96 6.89 15.59
CA LEU A 87 17.88 7.93 14.56
C LEU A 87 19.27 8.45 14.27
N GLU A 88 19.87 7.89 13.23
CA GLU A 88 21.02 8.53 12.59
C GLU A 88 20.49 9.22 11.34
N GLY A 89 20.67 10.54 11.29
CA GLY A 89 20.23 11.35 10.19
C GLY A 89 18.81 11.91 10.36
N GLU A 90 18.36 12.61 9.33
CA GLU A 90 17.04 13.24 9.35
C GLU A 90 15.98 12.29 8.84
N MET A 91 14.92 12.12 9.63
CA MET A 91 13.81 11.24 9.31
C MET A 91 12.49 11.85 9.74
N TYR A 92 11.43 11.51 9.01
CA TYR A 92 10.08 11.73 9.47
C TYR A 92 9.62 10.51 10.23
N VAL A 93 8.97 10.70 11.38
CA VAL A 93 8.57 9.61 12.27
C VAL A 93 7.12 9.77 12.67
N ALA A 94 6.39 8.66 12.67
CA ALA A 94 5.03 8.60 13.21
C ALA A 94 4.87 7.32 14.02
N GLU A 95 4.11 7.38 15.12
CA GLU A 95 3.76 6.21 15.90
C GLU A 95 2.44 5.63 15.40
N VAL A 96 2.43 4.31 15.21
CA VAL A 96 1.25 3.61 14.69
C VAL A 96 1.00 2.34 15.49
N GLU A 97 -0.25 2.09 15.84
CA GLU A 97 -0.65 0.84 16.47
C GLU A 97 -1.00 -0.19 15.39
N SER A 98 -0.40 -1.38 15.51
CA SER A 98 -0.65 -2.44 14.56
C SER A 98 -1.95 -3.18 14.92
N PHE A 99 -2.83 -3.32 13.94
CA PHE A 99 -4.07 -4.08 14.08
C PHE A 99 -3.83 -5.56 14.31
N THR A 100 -2.83 -6.12 13.66
CA THR A 100 -2.58 -7.56 13.69
C THR A 100 -1.72 -8.00 14.87
N HIS A 101 -0.82 -7.15 15.31
CA HIS A 101 0.15 -7.49 16.35
C HIS A 101 -0.12 -6.79 17.68
N LYS A 102 -1.07 -5.90 17.73
CA LYS A 102 -1.46 -5.12 18.93
C LYS A 102 -0.27 -4.47 19.64
N CYS A 103 0.76 -4.10 18.88
CA CYS A 103 1.91 -3.40 19.40
C CYS A 103 2.07 -2.07 18.69
N LYS A 104 2.68 -1.13 19.38
CA LYS A 104 2.99 0.18 18.80
C LYS A 104 4.28 0.07 18.00
N ASN A 105 4.21 0.38 16.73
CA ASN A 105 5.37 0.47 15.86
C ASN A 105 5.59 1.92 15.47
N GLN A 106 6.84 2.25 15.22
CA GLN A 106 7.18 3.52 14.59
C GLN A 106 7.29 3.32 13.10
N VAL A 107 6.82 4.30 12.36
CA VAL A 107 6.93 4.33 10.91
C VAL A 107 7.87 5.46 10.57
N ILE A 108 8.94 5.16 9.85
CA ILE A 108 9.97 6.13 9.53
C ILE A 108 10.22 6.21 8.03
N VAL A 109 10.52 7.40 7.57
CA VAL A 109 10.95 7.65 6.20
C VAL A 109 12.09 8.65 6.20
N ALA A 110 13.10 8.43 5.39
CA ALA A 110 14.21 9.36 5.24
C ALA A 110 13.73 10.66 4.59
N LYS A 111 14.23 11.79 5.07
CA LYS A 111 13.99 13.10 4.46
C LYS A 111 14.75 13.25 3.15
#